data_5fe9e21644e68568479bef9cc439a895
#
_entry.id   5fe9e21644e68568479bef9cc439a895
#
_cell.length_a   1.000
_cell.length_b   1.000
_cell.length_c   1.000
_cell.angle_alpha   90.00
_cell.angle_beta   90.00
_cell.angle_gamma   90.00
#
_symmetry.space_group_name_H-M   'P 1'
#
loop_
_entity.id
_entity.type
_entity.pdbx_description
1 polymer ?
#
loop_
_entity_poly.entity_id
_entity_poly.type
_entity_poly.pdbx_seq_one_letter_code
_entity_poly.pdbx_strand_id
1 'polypeptide(L)'
;MTSQSFKDEVAAIVVAAGSGVRLGREIPKAAIEIAGVPMVTRAVQAMFAGGVDKVVVVAPEAWVERFGHFFTAYPDRVKVISGGLMRQDSVRLGLAHVGAAGIVLVHDAARPLVPPFVVDRVIEAVRDGAPAVIPVVPQVDSLRRIRRSWTVAVDRSTFLRVQTPQGFDTSTLRRAHSNAGDKEFTDDATMCEAIDVPVTTVPGDGLAFKITDPMDLVLAEVIARGDS
;
A
#
# COMPACT_ATOMS: atom_id res chain seq x y z
N MET A 1 0.52 -29.26 -9.13
CA MET A 1 -0.14 -28.15 -8.40
C MET A 1 -1.40 -27.82 -9.18
N THR A 2 -2.56 -27.97 -8.57
CA THR A 2 -3.86 -27.82 -9.25
C THR A 2 -4.21 -26.33 -9.43
N SER A 3 -5.01 -26.01 -10.45
CA SER A 3 -5.51 -24.65 -10.78
C SER A 3 -6.17 -23.91 -9.58
N GLN A 4 -6.67 -24.65 -8.60
CA GLN A 4 -7.26 -24.11 -7.37
C GLN A 4 -6.18 -23.48 -6.45
N SER A 5 -4.99 -24.08 -6.35
CA SER A 5 -3.90 -23.62 -5.47
C SER A 5 -3.38 -22.21 -5.82
N PHE A 6 -3.44 -21.82 -7.10
CA PHE A 6 -2.98 -20.48 -7.53
C PHE A 6 -4.01 -19.37 -7.26
N LYS A 7 -5.30 -19.70 -7.17
CA LYS A 7 -6.35 -18.72 -6.83
C LYS A 7 -6.31 -18.31 -5.36
N ASP A 8 -5.72 -19.14 -4.51
CA ASP A 8 -5.62 -18.89 -3.07
C ASP A 8 -4.33 -18.15 -2.69
N GLU A 9 -3.32 -18.09 -3.59
CA GLU A 9 -2.05 -17.40 -3.35
C GLU A 9 -2.26 -15.89 -3.29
N VAL A 10 -1.72 -15.25 -2.26
CA VAL A 10 -1.78 -13.81 -2.02
C VAL A 10 -0.41 -13.19 -2.25
N ALA A 11 -0.35 -12.23 -3.16
CA ALA A 11 0.85 -11.42 -3.36
C ALA A 11 0.65 -9.99 -2.86
N ALA A 12 1.71 -9.31 -2.46
CA ALA A 12 1.67 -7.88 -2.19
C ALA A 12 2.69 -7.13 -3.05
N ILE A 13 2.32 -5.92 -3.47
CA ILE A 13 3.20 -4.93 -4.08
C ILE A 13 3.41 -3.83 -3.05
N VAL A 14 4.64 -3.74 -2.53
CA VAL A 14 5.02 -2.68 -1.58
C VAL A 14 5.68 -1.55 -2.35
N VAL A 15 4.99 -0.41 -2.47
CA VAL A 15 5.47 0.76 -3.21
C VAL A 15 6.43 1.55 -2.33
N ALA A 16 7.71 1.53 -2.70
CA ALA A 16 8.82 2.12 -1.94
C ALA A 16 9.65 3.14 -2.76
N ALA A 17 9.25 3.43 -4.01
CA ALA A 17 9.99 4.31 -4.93
C ALA A 17 9.86 5.82 -4.62
N GLY A 18 9.08 6.22 -3.61
CA GLY A 18 8.90 7.63 -3.26
C GLY A 18 10.17 8.31 -2.75
N SER A 19 10.48 9.48 -3.28
CA SER A 19 11.72 10.23 -3.05
C SER A 19 11.91 10.78 -1.62
N GLY A 20 10.86 10.87 -0.81
CA GLY A 20 10.96 11.35 0.58
C GLY A 20 11.37 12.82 0.77
N VAL A 21 11.35 13.64 -0.27
CA VAL A 21 11.82 15.05 -0.26
C VAL A 21 11.25 15.86 0.91
N ARG A 22 9.99 15.62 1.28
CA ARG A 22 9.33 16.32 2.41
C ARG A 22 9.92 16.02 3.79
N LEU A 23 10.71 14.96 3.93
CA LEU A 23 11.39 14.61 5.18
C LEU A 23 12.83 15.15 5.26
N GLY A 24 13.29 15.92 4.23
CA GLY A 24 14.58 16.57 4.22
C GLY A 24 15.79 15.63 4.26
N ARG A 25 15.64 14.38 3.80
CA ARG A 25 16.70 13.37 3.81
C ARG A 25 17.13 13.01 2.38
N GLU A 26 18.42 12.75 2.20
CA GLU A 26 19.01 12.33 0.91
C GLU A 26 18.75 10.86 0.56
N ILE A 27 18.20 10.07 1.50
CA ILE A 27 17.85 8.67 1.29
C ILE A 27 16.37 8.51 0.95
N PRO A 28 15.98 7.47 0.19
CA PRO A 28 14.57 7.17 -0.05
C PRO A 28 13.82 7.03 1.28
N LYS A 29 12.60 7.57 1.31
CA LYS A 29 11.77 7.55 2.51
C LYS A 29 11.60 6.15 3.09
N ALA A 30 11.42 5.16 2.24
CA ALA A 30 11.22 3.76 2.64
C ALA A 30 12.45 3.12 3.30
N ALA A 31 13.65 3.73 3.16
CA ALA A 31 14.88 3.32 3.83
C ALA A 31 15.08 3.96 5.20
N ILE A 32 14.25 4.94 5.60
CA ILE A 32 14.31 5.56 6.92
C ILE A 32 13.94 4.50 7.96
N GLU A 33 14.75 4.40 8.99
CA GLU A 33 14.51 3.47 10.10
C GLU A 33 13.53 4.05 11.11
N ILE A 34 12.74 3.17 11.70
CA ILE A 34 11.87 3.40 12.85
C ILE A 34 12.25 2.35 13.88
N ALA A 35 12.73 2.77 15.05
CA ALA A 35 13.28 1.90 16.08
C ALA A 35 14.30 0.89 15.49
N GLY A 36 15.24 1.38 14.67
CA GLY A 36 16.32 0.58 14.08
C GLY A 36 15.93 -0.35 12.93
N VAL A 37 14.65 -0.30 12.44
CA VAL A 37 14.17 -1.14 11.34
C VAL A 37 13.67 -0.26 10.20
N PRO A 38 14.16 -0.44 8.94
CA PRO A 38 13.71 0.34 7.80
C PRO A 38 12.18 0.23 7.59
N MET A 39 11.53 1.34 7.21
CA MET A 39 10.08 1.37 6.97
C MET A 39 9.63 0.30 5.99
N VAL A 40 10.37 0.08 4.89
CA VAL A 40 10.05 -0.95 3.91
C VAL A 40 10.09 -2.36 4.50
N THR A 41 11.04 -2.61 5.41
CA THR A 41 11.15 -3.90 6.09
C THR A 41 9.96 -4.15 7.02
N ARG A 42 9.56 -3.14 7.81
CA ARG A 42 8.35 -3.22 8.65
C ARG A 42 7.10 -3.46 7.81
N ALA A 43 6.94 -2.75 6.70
CA ALA A 43 5.81 -2.93 5.79
C ALA A 43 5.75 -4.37 5.23
N VAL A 44 6.88 -4.92 4.79
CA VAL A 44 6.95 -6.31 4.30
C VAL A 44 6.63 -7.32 5.41
N GLN A 45 7.17 -7.11 6.62
CA GLN A 45 6.88 -7.97 7.77
C GLN A 45 5.38 -7.96 8.13
N ALA A 46 4.74 -6.79 8.10
CA ALA A 46 3.30 -6.67 8.34
C ALA A 46 2.47 -7.42 7.27
N MET A 47 2.89 -7.36 5.99
CA MET A 47 2.24 -8.14 4.92
C MET A 47 2.32 -9.64 5.22
N PHE A 48 3.50 -10.16 5.55
CA PHE A 48 3.66 -11.58 5.89
C PHE A 48 2.87 -11.99 7.13
N ALA A 49 2.89 -11.17 8.18
CA ALA A 49 2.13 -11.43 9.40
C ALA A 49 0.60 -11.43 9.17
N GLY A 50 0.13 -10.72 8.15
CA GLY A 50 -1.28 -10.66 7.74
C GLY A 50 -1.67 -11.67 6.67
N GLY A 51 -0.83 -12.67 6.33
CA GLY A 51 -1.20 -13.78 5.47
C GLY A 51 -0.78 -13.65 3.99
N VAL A 52 0.10 -12.72 3.65
CA VAL A 52 0.67 -12.61 2.30
C VAL A 52 1.73 -13.68 2.08
N ASP A 53 1.71 -14.36 0.93
CA ASP A 53 2.68 -15.42 0.59
C ASP A 53 3.96 -14.85 -0.01
N LYS A 54 3.86 -13.86 -0.90
CA LYS A 54 4.98 -13.26 -1.63
C LYS A 54 4.85 -11.74 -1.71
N VAL A 55 5.98 -11.05 -1.71
CA VAL A 55 6.03 -9.58 -1.80
C VAL A 55 6.93 -9.14 -2.94
N VAL A 56 6.44 -8.21 -3.75
CA VAL A 56 7.24 -7.45 -4.72
C VAL A 56 7.46 -6.06 -4.14
N VAL A 57 8.69 -5.74 -3.80
CA VAL A 57 9.09 -4.40 -3.34
C VAL A 57 9.50 -3.59 -4.57
N VAL A 58 8.83 -2.45 -4.78
CA VAL A 58 9.14 -1.54 -5.89
C VAL A 58 9.94 -0.36 -5.35
N ALA A 59 11.24 -0.36 -5.65
CA ALA A 59 12.25 0.56 -5.12
C ALA A 59 12.69 1.62 -6.14
N PRO A 60 13.31 2.73 -5.71
CA PRO A 60 14.05 3.57 -6.65
C PRO A 60 15.17 2.76 -7.32
N GLU A 61 15.45 2.99 -8.60
CA GLU A 61 16.43 2.21 -9.39
C GLU A 61 17.79 2.09 -8.68
N ALA A 62 18.35 3.20 -8.23
CA ALA A 62 19.64 3.24 -7.53
C ALA A 62 19.65 2.52 -6.17
N TRP A 63 18.48 2.06 -5.68
CA TRP A 63 18.32 1.42 -4.38
C TRP A 63 17.86 -0.04 -4.45
N VAL A 64 17.68 -0.59 -5.63
CA VAL A 64 17.20 -1.97 -5.83
C VAL A 64 18.11 -2.97 -5.13
N GLU A 65 19.42 -2.92 -5.39
CA GLU A 65 20.40 -3.81 -4.75
C GLU A 65 20.41 -3.64 -3.22
N ARG A 66 20.46 -2.39 -2.76
CA ARG A 66 20.51 -2.08 -1.32
C ARG A 66 19.25 -2.54 -0.59
N PHE A 67 18.07 -2.38 -1.21
CA PHE A 67 16.83 -2.93 -0.64
C PHE A 67 16.83 -4.45 -0.68
N GLY A 68 17.43 -5.08 -1.70
CA GLY A 68 17.61 -6.54 -1.75
C GLY A 68 18.32 -7.09 -0.50
N HIS A 69 19.32 -6.37 0.00
CA HIS A 69 20.04 -6.76 1.23
C HIS A 69 19.15 -6.77 2.49
N PHE A 70 18.07 -5.97 2.53
CA PHE A 70 17.13 -6.00 3.67
C PHE A 70 16.30 -7.28 3.74
N PHE A 71 16.24 -8.05 2.65
CA PHE A 71 15.35 -9.21 2.50
C PHE A 71 16.08 -10.52 2.25
N THR A 72 17.37 -10.60 2.56
CA THR A 72 18.19 -11.82 2.40
C THR A 72 17.65 -13.02 3.19
N ALA A 73 16.88 -12.76 4.26
CA ALA A 73 16.19 -13.80 5.02
C ALA A 73 14.93 -14.36 4.29
N TYR A 74 14.51 -13.77 3.17
CA TYR A 74 13.30 -14.14 2.42
C TYR A 74 13.58 -14.32 0.91
N PRO A 75 14.60 -15.12 0.51
CA PRO A 75 15.10 -15.14 -0.88
C PRO A 75 14.04 -15.55 -1.91
N ASP A 76 13.11 -16.43 -1.53
CA ASP A 76 12.07 -16.95 -2.43
C ASP A 76 10.72 -16.23 -2.28
N ARG A 77 10.59 -15.36 -1.28
CA ARG A 77 9.33 -14.68 -0.94
C ARG A 77 9.33 -13.19 -1.22
N VAL A 78 10.50 -12.57 -1.32
CA VAL A 78 10.61 -11.13 -1.62
C VAL A 78 11.44 -10.92 -2.87
N LYS A 79 10.85 -10.20 -3.83
CA LYS A 79 11.54 -9.72 -5.03
C LYS A 79 11.59 -8.21 -5.00
N VAL A 80 12.79 -7.63 -5.19
CA VAL A 80 12.96 -6.18 -5.31
C VAL A 80 13.15 -5.82 -6.78
N ILE A 81 12.40 -4.83 -7.25
CA ILE A 81 12.45 -4.34 -8.64
C ILE A 81 12.53 -2.82 -8.68
N SER A 82 12.97 -2.26 -9.81
CA SER A 82 12.93 -0.82 -10.06
C SER A 82 11.50 -0.33 -10.27
N GLY A 83 11.18 0.83 -9.73
CA GLY A 83 9.92 1.53 -9.95
C GLY A 83 9.90 2.38 -11.21
N GLY A 84 8.72 2.89 -11.55
CA GLY A 84 8.50 3.85 -12.61
C GLY A 84 8.51 5.30 -12.12
N LEU A 85 8.23 6.22 -13.04
CA LEU A 85 8.18 7.66 -12.74
C LEU A 85 7.02 8.02 -11.82
N MET A 86 5.87 7.38 -12.01
CA MET A 86 4.66 7.58 -11.24
C MET A 86 4.40 6.40 -10.30
N ARG A 87 3.57 6.63 -9.24
CA ARG A 87 3.14 5.55 -8.35
C ARG A 87 2.41 4.43 -9.12
N GLN A 88 1.52 4.79 -10.03
CA GLN A 88 0.79 3.83 -10.87
C GLN A 88 1.71 3.01 -11.78
N ASP A 89 2.78 3.61 -12.33
CA ASP A 89 3.78 2.87 -13.10
C ASP A 89 4.51 1.84 -12.24
N SER A 90 4.86 2.24 -11.02
CA SER A 90 5.48 1.34 -10.05
C SER A 90 4.59 0.14 -9.73
N VAL A 91 3.27 0.36 -9.53
CA VAL A 91 2.31 -0.74 -9.32
C VAL A 91 2.19 -1.62 -10.56
N ARG A 92 2.11 -1.03 -11.76
CA ARG A 92 2.06 -1.76 -13.04
C ARG A 92 3.29 -2.66 -13.25
N LEU A 93 4.49 -2.15 -12.92
CA LEU A 93 5.71 -2.95 -12.94
C LEU A 93 5.67 -4.08 -11.91
N GLY A 94 5.19 -3.81 -10.70
CA GLY A 94 4.98 -4.82 -9.65
C GLY A 94 4.04 -5.93 -10.09
N LEU A 95 2.92 -5.59 -10.74
CA LEU A 95 1.93 -6.55 -11.25
C LEU A 95 2.51 -7.55 -12.26
N ALA A 96 3.55 -7.18 -13.00
CA ALA A 96 4.24 -8.11 -13.89
C ALA A 96 5.02 -9.20 -13.14
N HIS A 97 5.22 -9.04 -11.82
CA HIS A 97 6.04 -9.93 -10.99
C HIS A 97 5.27 -10.68 -9.91
N VAL A 98 3.96 -10.45 -9.74
CA VAL A 98 3.15 -11.19 -8.75
C VAL A 98 2.79 -12.62 -9.19
N GLY A 99 3.17 -13.01 -10.39
CA GLY A 99 2.92 -14.36 -10.90
C GLY A 99 1.45 -14.65 -11.14
N ALA A 100 1.02 -15.84 -10.70
CA ALA A 100 -0.35 -16.35 -10.85
C ALA A 100 -1.20 -16.15 -9.59
N ALA A 101 -0.76 -15.32 -8.62
CA ALA A 101 -1.52 -15.04 -7.41
C ALA A 101 -2.94 -14.56 -7.75
N GLY A 102 -3.94 -15.14 -7.07
CA GLY A 102 -5.35 -14.79 -7.27
C GLY A 102 -5.71 -13.45 -6.64
N ILE A 103 -5.04 -13.12 -5.52
CA ILE A 103 -5.23 -11.87 -4.78
C ILE A 103 -3.94 -11.06 -4.81
N VAL A 104 -4.05 -9.77 -5.05
CA VAL A 104 -2.93 -8.83 -4.97
C VAL A 104 -3.26 -7.67 -4.04
N LEU A 105 -2.36 -7.39 -3.12
CA LEU A 105 -2.41 -6.21 -2.27
C LEU A 105 -1.46 -5.14 -2.80
N VAL A 106 -1.86 -3.87 -2.75
CA VAL A 106 -0.99 -2.72 -3.01
C VAL A 106 -0.82 -1.94 -1.72
N HIS A 107 0.42 -1.83 -1.23
CA HIS A 107 0.72 -1.19 0.04
C HIS A 107 1.78 -0.11 -0.08
N ASP A 108 1.54 1.04 0.58
CA ASP A 108 2.54 2.10 0.70
C ASP A 108 3.56 1.75 1.79
N ALA A 109 4.85 1.62 1.46
CA ALA A 109 5.93 1.43 2.44
C ALA A 109 5.96 2.54 3.52
N ALA A 110 5.33 3.68 3.23
CA ALA A 110 5.16 4.79 4.16
C ALA A 110 4.11 4.56 5.27
N ARG A 111 3.49 3.38 5.34
CA ARG A 111 2.60 2.94 6.44
C ARG A 111 3.20 1.71 7.15
N PRO A 112 4.39 1.89 7.77
CA PRO A 112 5.18 0.77 8.29
C PRO A 112 4.59 0.09 9.53
N LEU A 113 3.59 0.71 10.16
CA LEU A 113 2.97 0.24 11.39
C LEU A 113 1.56 -0.32 11.17
N VAL A 114 1.19 -0.64 9.92
CA VAL A 114 -0.11 -1.27 9.64
C VAL A 114 -0.24 -2.58 10.42
N PRO A 115 -1.31 -2.75 11.22
CA PRO A 115 -1.49 -3.98 11.97
C PRO A 115 -1.81 -5.17 11.04
N PRO A 116 -1.28 -6.38 11.32
CA PRO A 116 -1.53 -7.57 10.53
C PRO A 116 -3.02 -7.89 10.33
N PHE A 117 -3.87 -7.63 11.32
CA PHE A 117 -5.31 -7.88 11.21
C PHE A 117 -6.02 -6.98 10.18
N VAL A 118 -5.44 -5.81 9.83
CA VAL A 118 -5.97 -4.98 8.74
C VAL A 118 -5.65 -5.61 7.39
N VAL A 119 -4.45 -6.19 7.26
CA VAL A 119 -4.03 -6.93 6.06
C VAL A 119 -4.92 -8.15 5.84
N ASP A 120 -5.09 -8.97 6.88
CA ASP A 120 -5.94 -10.18 6.89
C ASP A 120 -7.39 -9.83 6.49
N ARG A 121 -7.97 -8.79 7.11
CA ARG A 121 -9.33 -8.33 6.80
C ARG A 121 -9.53 -7.93 5.33
N VAL A 122 -8.52 -7.31 4.73
CA VAL A 122 -8.56 -6.95 3.30
C VAL A 122 -8.51 -8.21 2.44
N ILE A 123 -7.64 -9.17 2.79
CA ILE A 123 -7.52 -10.45 2.09
C ILE A 123 -8.85 -11.21 2.13
N GLU A 124 -9.44 -11.35 3.32
CA GLU A 124 -10.71 -12.07 3.50
C GLU A 124 -11.84 -11.44 2.69
N ALA A 125 -11.96 -10.11 2.69
CA ALA A 125 -13.00 -9.45 1.91
C ALA A 125 -12.84 -9.69 0.38
N VAL A 126 -11.59 -9.81 -0.13
CA VAL A 126 -11.37 -10.19 -1.53
C VAL A 126 -11.70 -11.67 -1.75
N ARG A 127 -11.35 -12.57 -0.81
CA ARG A 127 -11.73 -14.01 -0.86
C ARG A 127 -13.23 -14.21 -0.87
N ASP A 128 -13.96 -13.36 -0.15
CA ASP A 128 -15.43 -13.36 -0.11
C ASP A 128 -16.08 -12.81 -1.38
N GLY A 129 -15.26 -12.45 -2.38
CA GLY A 129 -15.71 -12.08 -3.73
C GLY A 129 -15.72 -10.58 -4.02
N ALA A 130 -15.26 -9.70 -3.12
CA ALA A 130 -15.12 -8.29 -3.43
C ALA A 130 -13.97 -8.08 -4.43
N PRO A 131 -14.21 -7.47 -5.61
CA PRO A 131 -13.19 -7.33 -6.65
C PRO A 131 -12.12 -6.29 -6.32
N ALA A 132 -12.45 -5.32 -5.46
CA ALA A 132 -11.57 -4.27 -4.95
C ALA A 132 -11.97 -3.90 -3.51
N VAL A 133 -10.99 -3.82 -2.61
CA VAL A 133 -11.19 -3.59 -1.17
C VAL A 133 -10.22 -2.54 -0.66
N ILE A 134 -10.71 -1.58 0.11
CA ILE A 134 -9.89 -0.56 0.77
C ILE A 134 -10.15 -0.49 2.27
N PRO A 135 -9.13 -0.45 3.12
CA PRO A 135 -9.30 -0.13 4.53
C PRO A 135 -9.52 1.37 4.70
N VAL A 136 -10.46 1.73 5.58
CA VAL A 136 -10.86 3.12 5.80
C VAL A 136 -11.00 3.44 7.28
N VAL A 137 -10.77 4.70 7.64
CA VAL A 137 -11.07 5.24 8.98
C VAL A 137 -11.92 6.49 8.85
N PRO A 138 -12.77 6.80 9.84
CA PRO A 138 -13.60 8.00 9.81
C PRO A 138 -12.77 9.29 9.74
N GLN A 139 -13.31 10.29 9.07
CA GLN A 139 -12.76 11.66 9.12
C GLN A 139 -13.17 12.34 10.44
N VAL A 140 -12.18 12.74 11.24
CA VAL A 140 -12.42 13.33 12.57
C VAL A 140 -12.44 14.86 12.56
N ASP A 141 -11.64 15.49 11.70
CA ASP A 141 -11.58 16.95 11.58
C ASP A 141 -12.72 17.51 10.75
N SER A 142 -13.11 18.76 11.02
CA SER A 142 -14.08 19.48 10.21
C SER A 142 -13.51 19.74 8.81
N LEU A 143 -14.27 19.41 7.79
CA LEU A 143 -13.89 19.61 6.40
C LEU A 143 -14.56 20.84 5.82
N ARG A 144 -13.81 21.55 4.96
CA ARG A 144 -14.34 22.67 4.19
C ARG A 144 -14.02 22.49 2.72
N ARG A 145 -15.04 22.65 1.87
CA ARG A 145 -14.87 22.68 0.42
C ARG A 145 -14.41 24.06 -0.01
N ILE A 146 -13.30 24.12 -0.73
CA ILE A 146 -12.77 25.36 -1.30
C ILE A 146 -13.67 25.81 -2.45
N ARG A 147 -14.02 27.08 -2.45
CA ARG A 147 -14.65 27.84 -3.54
C ARG A 147 -13.74 29.02 -3.84
N ARG A 148 -13.59 29.43 -5.04
CA ARG A 148 -12.71 30.54 -5.49
C ARG A 148 -12.02 31.32 -4.35
N SER A 149 -12.76 32.23 -3.65
CA SER A 149 -12.25 33.09 -2.57
C SER A 149 -12.82 32.78 -1.18
N TRP A 150 -13.63 31.72 -1.01
CA TRP A 150 -14.30 31.35 0.25
C TRP A 150 -14.41 29.83 0.40
N THR A 151 -14.90 29.38 1.53
CA THR A 151 -15.06 27.93 1.80
C THR A 151 -16.44 27.63 2.35
N VAL A 152 -16.92 26.38 2.13
CA VAL A 152 -18.19 25.86 2.67
C VAL A 152 -17.90 24.67 3.56
N ALA A 153 -18.56 24.61 4.71
CA ALA A 153 -18.55 23.40 5.54
C ALA A 153 -19.18 22.23 4.77
N VAL A 154 -18.60 21.05 4.91
CA VAL A 154 -19.18 19.80 4.41
C VAL A 154 -19.41 18.85 5.57
N ASP A 155 -20.42 18.02 5.44
CA ASP A 155 -20.69 16.99 6.43
C ASP A 155 -19.59 15.93 6.39
N ARG A 156 -18.75 15.91 7.41
CA ARG A 156 -17.63 14.96 7.52
C ARG A 156 -18.05 13.51 7.66
N SER A 157 -19.28 13.25 8.11
CA SER A 157 -19.78 11.87 8.27
C SER A 157 -19.90 11.12 6.93
N THR A 158 -19.92 11.85 5.81
CA THR A 158 -19.94 11.29 4.44
C THR A 158 -18.55 11.07 3.85
N PHE A 159 -17.48 11.30 4.62
CA PHE A 159 -16.10 11.15 4.16
C PHE A 159 -15.32 10.15 4.99
N LEU A 160 -14.52 9.34 4.31
CA LEU A 160 -13.62 8.37 4.90
C LEU A 160 -12.18 8.68 4.48
N ARG A 161 -11.23 8.41 5.37
CA ARG A 161 -9.81 8.45 5.02
C ARG A 161 -9.38 7.07 4.59
N VAL A 162 -8.91 6.96 3.35
CA VAL A 162 -8.44 5.71 2.76
C VAL A 162 -7.04 5.37 3.25
N GLN A 163 -6.83 4.10 3.53
CA GLN A 163 -5.53 3.55 3.93
C GLN A 163 -5.06 2.48 2.93
N THR A 164 -3.92 1.87 3.19
CA THR A 164 -3.41 0.69 2.51
C THR A 164 -2.98 -0.36 3.55
N PRO A 165 -2.99 -1.69 3.20
CA PRO A 165 -3.06 -2.23 1.84
C PRO A 165 -4.44 -2.12 1.23
N GLN A 166 -4.50 -1.80 -0.08
CA GLN A 166 -5.69 -1.98 -0.90
C GLN A 166 -5.62 -3.37 -1.53
N GLY A 167 -6.68 -4.15 -1.47
CA GLY A 167 -6.74 -5.53 -1.96
C GLY A 167 -7.60 -5.66 -3.21
N PHE A 168 -7.19 -6.54 -4.12
CA PHE A 168 -7.85 -6.71 -5.40
C PHE A 168 -7.82 -8.18 -5.84
N ASP A 169 -8.88 -8.61 -6.54
CA ASP A 169 -8.72 -9.69 -7.49
C ASP A 169 -7.66 -9.28 -8.53
N THR A 170 -6.65 -10.13 -8.72
CA THR A 170 -5.48 -9.79 -9.54
C THR A 170 -5.86 -9.51 -10.99
N SER A 171 -6.85 -10.23 -11.55
CA SER A 171 -7.31 -10.01 -12.92
C SER A 171 -8.02 -8.66 -13.06
N THR A 172 -8.76 -8.26 -12.04
CA THR A 172 -9.43 -6.97 -11.96
C THR A 172 -8.43 -5.82 -11.95
N LEU A 173 -7.42 -5.88 -11.09
CA LEU A 173 -6.39 -4.82 -11.04
C LEU A 173 -5.59 -4.74 -12.34
N ARG A 174 -5.22 -5.89 -12.94
CA ARG A 174 -4.55 -5.92 -14.26
C ARG A 174 -5.41 -5.25 -15.34
N ARG A 175 -6.72 -5.51 -15.37
CA ARG A 175 -7.65 -4.89 -16.29
C ARG A 175 -7.74 -3.37 -16.06
N ALA A 176 -7.79 -2.91 -14.81
CA ALA A 176 -7.81 -1.50 -14.48
C ALA A 176 -6.55 -0.78 -14.99
N HIS A 177 -5.37 -1.33 -14.73
CA HIS A 177 -4.10 -0.78 -15.22
C HIS A 177 -4.00 -0.80 -16.76
N SER A 178 -4.54 -1.81 -17.43
CA SER A 178 -4.55 -1.88 -18.90
C SER A 178 -5.47 -0.82 -19.53
N ASN A 179 -6.51 -0.38 -18.83
CA ASN A 179 -7.46 0.64 -19.30
C ASN A 179 -7.12 2.07 -18.84
N ALA A 180 -6.11 2.24 -17.98
CA ALA A 180 -5.76 3.55 -17.43
C ALA A 180 -5.29 4.56 -18.50
N GLY A 181 -4.59 4.08 -19.55
CA GLY A 181 -3.99 4.95 -20.56
C GLY A 181 -3.04 5.96 -19.91
N ASP A 182 -3.11 7.23 -20.36
CA ASP A 182 -2.29 8.33 -19.82
C ASP A 182 -2.95 9.07 -18.64
N LYS A 183 -4.07 8.55 -18.11
CA LYS A 183 -4.75 9.18 -16.97
C LYS A 183 -3.98 8.92 -15.68
N GLU A 184 -3.85 9.98 -14.88
CA GLU A 184 -3.31 9.88 -13.53
C GLU A 184 -4.43 9.58 -12.53
N PHE A 185 -4.18 8.59 -11.66
CA PHE A 185 -5.08 8.20 -10.59
C PHE A 185 -4.40 8.38 -9.23
N THR A 186 -5.19 8.74 -8.24
CA THR A 186 -4.68 8.96 -6.87
C THR A 186 -4.28 7.66 -6.18
N ASP A 187 -5.00 6.57 -6.48
CA ASP A 187 -4.74 5.22 -5.98
C ASP A 187 -5.32 4.15 -6.93
N ASP A 188 -5.10 2.88 -6.60
CA ASP A 188 -5.50 1.77 -7.45
C ASP A 188 -7.01 1.47 -7.37
N ALA A 189 -7.65 1.80 -6.25
CA ALA A 189 -9.11 1.69 -6.11
C ALA A 189 -9.83 2.66 -7.05
N THR A 190 -9.40 3.93 -7.09
CA THR A 190 -9.96 4.92 -8.04
C THR A 190 -9.79 4.47 -9.50
N MET A 191 -8.71 3.77 -9.81
CA MET A 191 -8.50 3.19 -11.14
C MET A 191 -9.50 2.07 -11.45
N CYS A 192 -9.86 1.25 -10.46
CA CYS A 192 -10.90 0.23 -10.58
C CYS A 192 -12.29 0.87 -10.77
N GLU A 193 -12.62 1.92 -10.02
CA GLU A 193 -13.87 2.68 -10.20
C GLU A 193 -14.01 3.25 -11.61
N ALA A 194 -12.91 3.69 -12.23
CA ALA A 194 -12.91 4.23 -13.58
C ALA A 194 -13.27 3.20 -14.68
N ILE A 195 -13.35 1.93 -14.34
CA ILE A 195 -13.80 0.82 -15.20
C ILE A 195 -15.04 0.12 -14.62
N ASP A 196 -15.84 0.87 -13.85
CA ASP A 196 -17.12 0.43 -13.25
C ASP A 196 -16.98 -0.78 -12.30
N VAL A 197 -15.81 -0.95 -11.64
CA VAL A 197 -15.62 -1.95 -10.61
C VAL A 197 -15.97 -1.35 -9.25
N PRO A 198 -16.91 -1.98 -8.50
CA PRO A 198 -17.27 -1.51 -7.17
C PRO A 198 -16.11 -1.69 -6.18
N VAL A 199 -15.91 -0.69 -5.31
CA VAL A 199 -14.92 -0.72 -4.25
C VAL A 199 -15.61 -0.94 -2.91
N THR A 200 -15.25 -2.04 -2.25
CA THR A 200 -15.75 -2.38 -0.90
C THR A 200 -14.85 -1.77 0.15
N THR A 201 -15.42 -1.26 1.22
CA THR A 201 -14.66 -0.73 2.36
C THR A 201 -14.63 -1.72 3.51
N VAL A 202 -13.48 -1.79 4.20
CA VAL A 202 -13.33 -2.52 5.46
C VAL A 202 -12.77 -1.58 6.54
N PRO A 203 -13.01 -1.85 7.84
CA PRO A 203 -12.42 -1.06 8.91
C PRO A 203 -10.88 -1.09 8.85
N GLY A 204 -10.26 0.09 8.78
CA GLY A 204 -8.82 0.29 8.94
C GLY A 204 -8.41 0.44 10.40
N ASP A 205 -7.24 1.03 10.64
CA ASP A 205 -6.72 1.25 11.98
C ASP A 205 -5.92 2.55 12.06
N GLY A 206 -5.90 3.19 13.23
CA GLY A 206 -5.12 4.40 13.49
C GLY A 206 -3.61 4.21 13.28
N LEU A 207 -3.08 3.01 13.56
CA LEU A 207 -1.67 2.68 13.37
C LEU A 207 -1.26 2.56 11.89
N ALA A 208 -2.23 2.36 10.99
CA ALA A 208 -1.98 2.37 9.55
C ALA A 208 -1.86 3.80 8.95
N PHE A 209 -1.49 4.79 9.78
CA PHE A 209 -1.25 6.16 9.30
C PHE A 209 -0.06 6.22 8.35
N LYS A 210 -0.08 7.20 7.44
CA LYS A 210 0.99 7.41 6.46
C LYS A 210 1.98 8.41 7.03
N ILE A 211 3.22 8.00 7.19
CA ILE A 211 4.30 8.93 7.54
C ILE A 211 4.50 9.89 6.36
N THR A 212 4.26 11.16 6.54
CA THR A 212 4.33 12.20 5.49
C THR A 212 5.22 13.37 5.88
N ASP A 213 5.34 13.63 7.17
CA ASP A 213 6.11 14.73 7.72
C ASP A 213 6.98 14.29 8.92
N PRO A 214 7.86 15.16 9.46
CA PRO A 214 8.72 14.81 10.59
C PRO A 214 7.98 14.44 11.87
N MET A 215 6.78 15.00 12.12
CA MET A 215 6.01 14.68 13.33
C MET A 215 5.46 13.25 13.25
N ASP A 216 5.01 12.80 12.07
CA ASP A 216 4.60 11.42 11.86
C ASP A 216 5.74 10.43 12.19
N LEU A 217 6.98 10.80 11.85
CA LEU A 217 8.15 9.97 12.14
C LEU A 217 8.41 9.85 13.64
N VAL A 218 8.31 10.97 14.37
CA VAL A 218 8.45 10.96 15.84
C VAL A 218 7.36 10.10 16.48
N LEU A 219 6.11 10.22 16.01
CA LEU A 219 5.00 9.40 16.50
C LEU A 219 5.26 7.90 16.23
N ALA A 220 5.72 7.57 15.03
CA ALA A 220 6.03 6.19 14.67
C ALA A 220 7.17 5.60 15.53
N GLU A 221 8.21 6.40 15.84
CA GLU A 221 9.29 5.98 16.73
C GLU A 221 8.79 5.66 18.15
N VAL A 222 7.93 6.51 18.71
CA VAL A 222 7.37 6.30 20.06
C VAL A 222 6.53 5.03 20.10
N ILE A 223 5.66 4.84 19.11
CA ILE A 223 4.79 3.66 19.02
C ILE A 223 5.63 2.38 18.87
N ALA A 224 6.60 2.38 17.96
CA ALA A 224 7.41 1.20 17.69
C ALA A 224 8.31 0.78 18.86
N ARG A 225 8.66 1.72 19.77
CA ARG A 225 9.43 1.44 20.99
C ARG A 225 8.56 1.01 22.16
N GLY A 226 7.29 1.41 22.18
CA GLY A 226 6.34 1.06 23.24
C GLY A 226 5.79 -0.36 23.13
N ASP A 227 5.92 -0.99 21.97
CA ASP A 227 5.55 -2.38 21.71
C ASP A 227 6.65 -3.40 22.12
N SER A 228 7.64 -2.98 22.93
CA SER A 228 8.80 -3.78 23.32
C SER A 228 8.68 -4.32 24.74
#